data_1f25113f2a1a9113441b5d4ae11b456c
#
_entry.id   1f25113f2a1a9113441b5d4ae11b456c
#
_cell.length_a   1.000
_cell.length_b   1.000
_cell.length_c   1.000
_cell.angle_alpha   90.00
_cell.angle_beta   90.00
_cell.angle_gamma   90.00
#
_symmetry.space_group_name_H-M   'P 1'
#
loop_
_entity.id
_entity.type
_entity.pdbx_description
1 polymer ?
#
loop_
_entity_poly.entity_id
_entity_poly.type
_entity_poly.pdbx_seq_one_letter_code
_entity_poly.pdbx_strand_id
1 'polypeptide(L)'
;INEYSGRYSEMSDEFYIPENEYIQKQSKTNNQGRGDESEEKGLVKFEMNRSADGAYHAYQHMLNYDIARELARTVLPVSNYTECIWKIDLHNFFHMVHLRSDSHAQIEIQDYSNAMYSLVEPQFPICCEAFEDYVVNAKSFSAEEMRIIKDQLDGSWVMDKYNLSKRERSEFLEKLK
;
A
#
# COMPACT_ATOMS: atom_id res chain seq x y z
N ILE A 1 4.11 -6.58 -16.86
CA ILE A 1 5.07 -5.56 -16.38
C ILE A 1 6.36 -5.73 -17.12
N ASN A 2 6.89 -4.62 -17.65
CA ASN A 2 8.25 -4.51 -18.16
C ASN A 2 9.01 -3.56 -17.25
N GLU A 3 10.03 -4.07 -16.59
CA GLU A 3 10.86 -3.33 -15.66
C GLU A 3 12.23 -3.03 -16.29
N TYR A 4 12.79 -1.88 -15.97
CA TYR A 4 14.16 -1.52 -16.29
C TYR A 4 15.12 -2.61 -15.77
N SER A 5 16.01 -3.07 -16.62
CA SER A 5 16.84 -4.22 -16.27
C SER A 5 18.26 -3.82 -15.95
N GLY A 6 18.65 -3.90 -14.69
CA GLY A 6 20.04 -3.78 -14.25
C GLY A 6 20.98 -4.87 -14.74
N ARG A 7 20.53 -5.77 -15.64
CA ARG A 7 21.39 -6.72 -16.37
C ARG A 7 21.92 -6.11 -17.67
N TYR A 8 21.12 -5.22 -18.28
CA TYR A 8 21.47 -4.63 -19.57
C TYR A 8 21.99 -3.21 -19.46
N SER A 9 21.54 -2.48 -18.44
CA SER A 9 21.89 -1.09 -18.21
C SER A 9 22.37 -0.89 -16.77
N GLU A 10 23.07 0.21 -16.53
CA GLU A 10 23.46 0.60 -15.18
C GLU A 10 22.27 1.13 -14.40
N MET A 11 22.17 0.76 -13.13
CA MET A 11 21.15 1.29 -12.23
C MET A 11 21.46 2.75 -11.88
N SER A 12 20.43 3.57 -11.73
CA SER A 12 20.56 4.95 -11.33
C SER A 12 21.02 5.08 -9.87
N ASP A 13 21.70 6.18 -9.57
CA ASP A 13 22.09 6.58 -8.19
C ASP A 13 20.92 7.30 -7.52
N GLU A 14 19.78 6.65 -7.45
CA GLU A 14 18.55 7.19 -6.88
C GLU A 14 17.95 6.20 -5.88
N PHE A 15 17.75 6.67 -4.65
CA PHE A 15 17.29 5.83 -3.55
C PHE A 15 16.14 6.50 -2.80
N TYR A 16 15.17 5.68 -2.40
CA TYR A 16 14.10 6.13 -1.55
C TYR A 16 14.62 6.46 -0.14
N ILE A 17 14.45 7.71 0.26
CA ILE A 17 14.65 8.19 1.63
C ILE A 17 13.32 8.79 2.08
N PRO A 18 12.68 8.25 3.13
CA PRO A 18 11.35 8.68 3.54
C PRO A 18 11.35 10.13 4.04
N GLU A 19 10.24 10.84 3.82
CA GLU A 19 10.00 12.13 4.45
C GLU A 19 9.89 11.99 5.97
N ASN A 20 10.12 13.09 6.70
CA ASN A 20 10.17 13.08 8.16
C ASN A 20 8.89 12.51 8.80
N GLU A 21 7.74 12.76 8.22
CA GLU A 21 6.43 12.30 8.69
C GLU A 21 6.26 10.78 8.55
N TYR A 22 6.99 10.16 7.63
CA TYR A 22 6.94 8.71 7.38
C TYR A 22 7.95 7.92 8.23
N ILE A 23 8.82 8.61 8.98
CA ILE A 23 9.76 7.97 9.92
C ILE A 23 9.07 7.78 11.26
N GLN A 24 8.52 6.59 11.45
CA GLN A 24 7.69 6.22 12.58
C GLN A 24 8.23 4.95 13.27
N LYS A 25 7.85 4.79 14.53
CA LYS A 25 8.16 3.60 15.32
C LYS A 25 7.33 2.41 14.84
N GLN A 26 7.74 1.20 15.19
CA GLN A 26 6.92 0.01 14.96
C GLN A 26 5.57 0.13 15.67
N SER A 27 4.46 -0.16 15.00
CA SER A 27 3.13 -0.21 15.61
C SER A 27 3.07 -1.28 16.71
N LYS A 28 2.42 -0.95 17.82
CA LYS A 28 2.21 -1.88 18.94
C LYS A 28 1.02 -2.81 18.74
N THR A 29 0.11 -2.45 17.85
CA THR A 29 -1.15 -3.18 17.58
C THR A 29 -1.14 -3.91 16.26
N ASN A 30 -0.33 -3.44 15.31
CA ASN A 30 -0.15 -4.05 13.99
C ASN A 30 1.34 -4.31 13.75
N ASN A 31 1.77 -5.55 13.81
CA ASN A 31 3.16 -5.95 13.64
C ASN A 31 3.75 -5.63 12.24
N GLN A 32 2.92 -5.26 11.27
CA GLN A 32 3.32 -4.90 9.91
C GLN A 32 3.25 -3.39 9.67
N GLY A 33 2.65 -2.62 10.57
CA GLY A 33 2.37 -1.20 10.40
C GLY A 33 3.34 -0.29 11.15
N ARG A 34 3.30 0.97 10.77
CA ARG A 34 3.94 2.08 11.48
C ARG A 34 3.01 2.58 12.59
N GLY A 35 3.58 3.12 13.65
CA GLY A 35 2.88 3.67 14.81
C GLY A 35 3.20 5.15 15.02
N ASP A 36 3.54 5.53 16.26
CA ASP A 36 3.86 6.90 16.62
C ASP A 36 5.12 7.41 15.91
N GLU A 37 5.23 8.72 15.72
CA GLU A 37 6.41 9.35 15.16
C GLU A 37 7.69 9.01 15.93
N SER A 38 8.79 8.85 15.19
CA SER A 38 10.12 8.69 15.78
C SER A 38 10.78 10.03 16.02
N GLU A 39 11.48 10.17 17.14
CA GLU A 39 12.34 11.31 17.44
C GLU A 39 13.68 11.23 16.68
N GLU A 40 14.07 10.03 16.25
CA GLU A 40 15.37 9.73 15.63
C GLU A 40 15.37 9.91 14.10
N LYS A 41 14.55 10.85 13.57
CA LYS A 41 14.39 11.07 12.12
C LYS A 41 15.73 11.37 11.42
N GLY A 42 16.56 12.19 12.04
CA GLY A 42 17.87 12.54 11.50
C GLY A 42 18.83 11.34 11.43
N LEU A 43 18.86 10.52 12.47
CA LEU A 43 19.65 9.29 12.51
C LEU A 43 19.21 8.30 11.43
N VAL A 44 17.91 8.09 11.29
CA VAL A 44 17.36 7.16 10.28
C VAL A 44 17.76 7.62 8.87
N LYS A 45 17.53 8.89 8.52
CA LYS A 45 17.94 9.43 7.20
C LYS A 45 19.46 9.33 6.98
N PHE A 46 20.25 9.63 7.99
CA PHE A 46 21.71 9.49 7.90
C PHE A 46 22.13 8.04 7.61
N GLU A 47 21.59 7.07 8.34
CA GLU A 47 21.95 5.66 8.14
C GLU A 47 21.46 5.13 6.78
N MET A 48 20.29 5.54 6.31
CA MET A 48 19.78 5.18 4.99
C MET A 48 20.65 5.74 3.86
N ASN A 49 20.98 7.04 3.91
CA ASN A 49 21.89 7.67 2.93
C ASN A 49 23.26 6.99 2.94
N ARG A 50 23.87 6.83 4.11
CA ARG A 50 25.18 6.19 4.25
C ARG A 50 25.19 4.76 3.67
N SER A 51 24.10 4.00 3.87
CA SER A 51 23.97 2.66 3.32
C SER A 51 23.81 2.68 1.80
N ALA A 52 22.99 3.61 1.27
CA ALA A 52 22.78 3.78 -0.17
C ALA A 52 24.09 4.19 -0.88
N ASP A 53 24.77 5.21 -0.39
CA ASP A 53 26.06 5.70 -0.93
C ASP A 53 27.11 4.58 -0.94
N GLY A 54 27.23 3.83 0.15
CA GLY A 54 28.17 2.73 0.26
C GLY A 54 27.87 1.59 -0.71
N ALA A 55 26.58 1.24 -0.86
CA ALA A 55 26.14 0.20 -1.80
C ALA A 55 26.36 0.63 -3.25
N TYR A 56 26.02 1.88 -3.60
CA TYR A 56 26.21 2.38 -4.95
C TYR A 56 27.71 2.49 -5.32
N HIS A 57 28.52 2.96 -4.40
CA HIS A 57 29.98 2.98 -4.57
C HIS A 57 30.53 1.56 -4.84
N ALA A 58 30.10 0.56 -4.06
CA ALA A 58 30.51 -0.82 -4.26
C ALA A 58 30.04 -1.36 -5.63
N TYR A 59 28.81 -1.04 -6.05
CA TYR A 59 28.24 -1.38 -7.35
C TYR A 59 29.11 -0.79 -8.49
N GLN A 60 29.39 0.51 -8.46
CA GLN A 60 30.22 1.19 -9.46
C GLN A 60 31.64 0.64 -9.49
N HIS A 61 32.22 0.34 -8.33
CA HIS A 61 33.55 -0.24 -8.23
C HIS A 61 33.62 -1.60 -8.92
N MET A 62 32.63 -2.46 -8.73
CA MET A 62 32.54 -3.75 -9.44
C MET A 62 32.42 -3.57 -10.94
N LEU A 63 31.63 -2.62 -11.42
CA LEU A 63 31.51 -2.32 -12.86
C LEU A 63 32.84 -1.84 -13.46
N ASN A 64 33.62 -1.05 -12.73
CA ASN A 64 34.94 -0.58 -13.15
C ASN A 64 35.97 -1.75 -13.28
N TYR A 65 35.70 -2.87 -12.59
CA TYR A 65 36.48 -4.11 -12.76
C TYR A 65 35.88 -5.09 -13.78
N ASP A 66 34.96 -4.59 -14.62
CA ASP A 66 34.28 -5.39 -15.66
C ASP A 66 33.52 -6.60 -15.12
N ILE A 67 33.06 -6.50 -13.86
CA ILE A 67 32.18 -7.53 -13.29
C ILE A 67 30.79 -7.45 -13.94
N ALA A 68 30.24 -8.61 -14.26
CA ALA A 68 28.93 -8.69 -14.90
C ALA A 68 27.85 -7.91 -14.10
N ARG A 69 27.07 -7.06 -14.79
CA ARG A 69 26.01 -6.24 -14.17
C ARG A 69 25.04 -7.06 -13.35
N GLU A 70 24.70 -8.27 -13.76
CA GLU A 70 23.79 -9.16 -13.03
C GLU A 70 24.32 -9.53 -11.64
N LEU A 71 25.64 -9.57 -11.46
CA LEU A 71 26.26 -9.80 -10.16
C LEU A 71 26.46 -8.48 -9.41
N ALA A 72 26.99 -7.46 -10.07
CA ALA A 72 27.26 -6.17 -9.44
C ALA A 72 26.01 -5.55 -8.77
N ARG A 73 24.85 -5.60 -9.44
CA ARG A 73 23.59 -5.06 -8.90
C ARG A 73 23.10 -5.71 -7.61
N THR A 74 23.62 -6.88 -7.23
CA THR A 74 23.16 -7.61 -6.04
C THR A 74 23.47 -6.91 -4.73
N VAL A 75 24.39 -5.95 -4.74
CA VAL A 75 24.72 -5.14 -3.55
C VAL A 75 23.78 -3.96 -3.34
N LEU A 76 22.99 -3.58 -4.35
CA LEU A 76 22.06 -2.46 -4.24
C LEU A 76 20.91 -2.81 -3.28
N PRO A 77 20.56 -1.91 -2.36
CA PRO A 77 19.44 -2.12 -1.44
C PRO A 77 18.09 -2.02 -2.17
N VAL A 78 17.06 -2.56 -1.55
CA VAL A 78 15.67 -2.53 -2.08
C VAL A 78 15.10 -1.11 -2.21
N SER A 79 15.74 -0.11 -1.62
CA SER A 79 15.38 1.30 -1.76
C SER A 79 15.89 1.94 -3.05
N ASN A 80 16.68 1.24 -3.89
CA ASN A 80 17.09 1.77 -5.18
C ASN A 80 15.88 1.88 -6.12
N TYR A 81 15.67 3.06 -6.71
CA TYR A 81 14.57 3.29 -7.63
C TYR A 81 14.76 2.51 -8.94
N THR A 82 13.65 2.05 -9.46
CA THR A 82 13.56 1.42 -10.78
C THR A 82 12.42 2.04 -11.57
N GLU A 83 12.37 1.76 -12.86
CA GLU A 83 11.28 2.17 -13.73
C GLU A 83 10.56 0.94 -14.28
N CYS A 84 9.25 1.01 -14.40
CA CYS A 84 8.50 -0.05 -15.04
C CYS A 84 7.34 0.49 -15.88
N ILE A 85 7.03 -0.23 -16.94
CA ILE A 85 5.79 -0.06 -17.70
C ILE A 85 4.83 -1.16 -17.28
N TRP A 86 3.69 -0.75 -16.72
CA TRP A 86 2.66 -1.67 -16.29
C TRP A 86 1.41 -1.56 -17.16
N LYS A 87 1.15 -2.60 -17.95
CA LYS A 87 -0.11 -2.74 -18.68
C LYS A 87 -1.07 -3.56 -17.82
N ILE A 88 -2.21 -2.98 -17.52
CA ILE A 88 -3.25 -3.58 -16.69
C ILE A 88 -4.62 -3.23 -17.31
N ASP A 89 -5.60 -4.09 -17.14
CA ASP A 89 -7.00 -3.77 -17.42
C ASP A 89 -7.64 -3.01 -16.26
N LEU A 90 -8.75 -2.32 -16.53
CA LEU A 90 -9.38 -1.43 -15.55
C LEU A 90 -9.95 -2.19 -14.34
N HIS A 91 -10.44 -3.41 -14.52
CA HIS A 91 -10.94 -4.23 -13.42
C HIS A 91 -9.84 -4.56 -12.40
N ASN A 92 -8.71 -5.05 -12.88
CA ASN A 92 -7.55 -5.37 -12.02
C ASN A 92 -6.92 -4.10 -11.44
N PHE A 93 -6.97 -2.98 -12.17
CA PHE A 93 -6.55 -1.69 -11.65
C PHE A 93 -7.37 -1.28 -10.43
N PHE A 94 -8.70 -1.31 -10.52
CA PHE A 94 -9.58 -1.00 -9.38
C PHE A 94 -9.39 -1.97 -8.22
N HIS A 95 -9.17 -3.24 -8.49
CA HIS A 95 -8.85 -4.21 -7.44
C HIS A 95 -7.55 -3.85 -6.71
N MET A 96 -6.51 -3.46 -7.44
CA MET A 96 -5.25 -2.96 -6.86
C MET A 96 -5.49 -1.70 -6.03
N VAL A 97 -6.22 -0.72 -6.55
CA VAL A 97 -6.55 0.53 -5.83
C VAL A 97 -7.28 0.22 -4.52
N HIS A 98 -8.31 -0.63 -4.57
CA HIS A 98 -9.05 -1.02 -3.37
C HIS A 98 -8.16 -1.61 -2.27
N LEU A 99 -7.19 -2.46 -2.66
CA LEU A 99 -6.29 -3.11 -1.71
C LEU A 99 -5.14 -2.20 -1.23
N ARG A 100 -4.69 -1.26 -2.06
CA ARG A 100 -3.48 -0.48 -1.79
C ARG A 100 -3.74 0.95 -1.32
N SER A 101 -4.94 1.48 -1.54
CA SER A 101 -5.39 2.73 -0.91
C SER A 101 -6.00 2.51 0.48
N ASP A 102 -6.14 1.26 0.93
CA ASP A 102 -6.60 0.92 2.28
C ASP A 102 -5.61 1.43 3.34
N SER A 103 -6.13 1.98 4.43
CA SER A 103 -5.33 2.56 5.52
C SER A 103 -4.38 1.58 6.22
N HIS A 104 -4.57 0.26 6.05
CA HIS A 104 -3.67 -0.77 6.56
C HIS A 104 -2.52 -1.10 5.60
N ALA A 105 -2.56 -0.62 4.37
CA ALA A 105 -1.46 -0.77 3.43
C ALA A 105 -0.27 0.12 3.83
N GLN A 106 0.94 -0.19 3.32
CA GLN A 106 2.10 0.67 3.52
C GLN A 106 1.87 2.04 2.89
N ILE A 107 2.30 3.11 3.55
CA ILE A 107 2.05 4.48 3.11
C ILE A 107 2.58 4.75 1.69
N GLU A 108 3.76 4.23 1.37
CA GLU A 108 4.36 4.41 0.05
C GLU A 108 3.50 3.83 -1.07
N ILE A 109 2.89 2.66 -0.85
CA ILE A 109 2.00 2.08 -1.87
C ILE A 109 0.63 2.77 -1.91
N GLN A 110 0.16 3.34 -0.78
CA GLN A 110 -1.03 4.18 -0.77
C GLN A 110 -0.83 5.42 -1.65
N ASP A 111 0.31 6.10 -1.52
CA ASP A 111 0.65 7.28 -2.30
C ASP A 111 0.69 6.97 -3.80
N TYR A 112 1.34 5.88 -4.21
CA TYR A 112 1.34 5.43 -5.60
C TYR A 112 -0.06 5.07 -6.10
N SER A 113 -0.84 4.35 -5.30
CA SER A 113 -2.20 3.93 -5.65
C SER A 113 -3.10 5.15 -5.87
N ASN A 114 -3.06 6.11 -4.95
CA ASN A 114 -3.85 7.33 -5.01
C ASN A 114 -3.42 8.22 -6.20
N ALA A 115 -2.12 8.36 -6.45
CA ALA A 115 -1.59 9.09 -7.61
C ALA A 115 -2.05 8.44 -8.93
N MET A 116 -1.96 7.12 -9.05
CA MET A 116 -2.45 6.40 -10.23
C MET A 116 -3.96 6.56 -10.41
N TYR A 117 -4.75 6.49 -9.33
CA TYR A 117 -6.19 6.69 -9.40
C TYR A 117 -6.54 8.08 -9.93
N SER A 118 -5.89 9.12 -9.43
CA SER A 118 -6.12 10.51 -9.87
C SER A 118 -5.81 10.74 -11.36
N LEU A 119 -4.91 9.94 -11.96
CA LEU A 119 -4.61 9.98 -13.39
C LEU A 119 -5.63 9.21 -14.25
N VAL A 120 -6.24 8.16 -13.67
CA VAL A 120 -7.23 7.31 -14.37
C VAL A 120 -8.64 7.90 -14.31
N GLU A 121 -9.01 8.53 -13.20
CA GLU A 121 -10.35 9.09 -12.96
C GLU A 121 -10.84 10.02 -14.10
N PRO A 122 -10.06 11.01 -14.58
CA PRO A 122 -10.49 11.87 -15.69
C PRO A 122 -10.69 11.13 -17.02
N GLN A 123 -10.09 9.95 -17.19
CA GLN A 123 -10.17 9.16 -18.41
C GLN A 123 -11.38 8.21 -18.40
N PHE A 124 -11.79 7.76 -17.21
CA PHE A 124 -12.87 6.77 -17.02
C PHE A 124 -13.84 7.18 -15.90
N PRO A 125 -14.41 8.39 -15.93
CA PRO A 125 -15.17 8.94 -14.79
C PRO A 125 -16.36 8.07 -14.37
N ILE A 126 -17.13 7.52 -15.33
CA ILE A 126 -18.29 6.66 -15.04
C ILE A 126 -17.86 5.34 -14.35
N CYS A 127 -16.72 4.79 -14.75
CA CYS A 127 -16.20 3.57 -14.13
C CYS A 127 -15.68 3.85 -12.72
N CYS A 128 -15.06 5.00 -12.50
CA CYS A 128 -14.58 5.43 -11.18
C CYS A 128 -15.76 5.71 -10.24
N GLU A 129 -16.81 6.41 -10.70
CA GLU A 129 -18.05 6.61 -9.93
C GLU A 129 -18.66 5.26 -9.50
N ALA A 130 -18.76 4.31 -10.42
CA ALA A 130 -19.27 2.98 -10.09
C ALA A 130 -18.36 2.22 -9.11
N PHE A 131 -17.05 2.34 -9.25
CA PHE A 131 -16.08 1.75 -8.33
C PHE A 131 -16.20 2.35 -6.93
N GLU A 132 -16.33 3.66 -6.81
CA GLU A 132 -16.52 4.34 -5.54
C GLU A 132 -17.84 3.92 -4.86
N ASP A 133 -18.94 3.86 -5.61
CA ASP A 133 -20.25 3.50 -5.06
C ASP A 133 -20.31 2.03 -4.65
N TYR A 134 -19.93 1.11 -5.56
CA TYR A 134 -20.14 -0.32 -5.35
C TYR A 134 -18.99 -1.05 -4.64
N VAL A 135 -17.82 -0.44 -4.50
CA VAL A 135 -16.64 -1.09 -3.89
C VAL A 135 -16.09 -0.27 -2.72
N VAL A 136 -15.70 0.99 -2.94
CA VAL A 136 -15.03 1.79 -1.90
C VAL A 136 -15.97 2.14 -0.76
N ASN A 137 -17.15 2.65 -1.09
CA ASN A 137 -18.18 3.07 -0.11
C ASN A 137 -19.16 1.95 0.24
N ALA A 138 -19.08 0.80 -0.43
CA ALA A 138 -19.94 -0.33 -0.15
C ALA A 138 -19.63 -0.95 1.23
N LYS A 139 -20.68 -1.51 1.85
CA LYS A 139 -20.54 -2.25 3.10
C LYS A 139 -20.92 -3.71 2.87
N SER A 140 -20.04 -4.62 3.26
CA SER A 140 -20.34 -6.05 3.26
C SER A 140 -21.01 -6.45 4.57
N PHE A 141 -22.13 -7.17 4.44
CA PHE A 141 -22.85 -7.75 5.57
C PHE A 141 -22.83 -9.27 5.48
N SER A 142 -22.59 -9.94 6.59
CA SER A 142 -22.76 -11.39 6.71
C SER A 142 -24.23 -11.79 6.58
N ALA A 143 -24.51 -13.08 6.38
CA ALA A 143 -25.88 -13.58 6.30
C ALA A 143 -26.69 -13.28 7.58
N GLU A 144 -26.04 -13.34 8.75
CA GLU A 144 -26.68 -13.03 10.04
C GLU A 144 -26.95 -11.53 10.19
N GLU A 145 -26.02 -10.66 9.81
CA GLU A 145 -26.20 -9.21 9.78
C GLU A 145 -27.34 -8.81 8.82
N MET A 146 -27.42 -9.43 7.65
CA MET A 146 -28.52 -9.21 6.70
C MET A 146 -29.87 -9.64 7.27
N ARG A 147 -29.90 -10.70 8.08
CA ARG A 147 -31.13 -11.12 8.77
C ARG A 147 -31.58 -10.10 9.79
N ILE A 148 -30.64 -9.53 10.56
CA ILE A 148 -30.89 -8.45 11.51
C ILE A 148 -31.48 -7.23 10.80
N ILE A 149 -30.85 -6.81 9.68
CA ILE A 149 -31.33 -5.67 8.88
C ILE A 149 -32.78 -5.88 8.40
N LYS A 150 -33.09 -7.08 7.88
CA LYS A 150 -34.45 -7.42 7.43
C LYS A 150 -35.46 -7.37 8.58
N ASP A 151 -35.15 -8.00 9.71
CA ASP A 151 -36.02 -8.01 10.88
C ASP A 151 -36.20 -6.58 11.45
N GLN A 152 -35.20 -5.73 11.34
CA GLN A 152 -35.32 -4.30 11.74
C GLN A 152 -36.28 -3.53 10.82
N LEU A 153 -36.19 -3.75 9.51
CA LEU A 153 -37.11 -3.14 8.55
C LEU A 153 -38.55 -3.60 8.75
N ASP A 154 -38.76 -4.87 9.12
CA ASP A 154 -40.06 -5.45 9.41
C ASP A 154 -40.59 -5.09 10.81
N GLY A 155 -39.85 -4.34 11.61
CA GLY A 155 -40.22 -3.93 12.97
C GLY A 155 -40.14 -5.05 14.02
N SER A 156 -39.57 -6.21 13.68
CA SER A 156 -39.39 -7.36 14.57
C SER A 156 -38.01 -7.44 15.25
N TRP A 157 -37.27 -6.34 15.22
CA TRP A 157 -35.87 -6.31 15.64
C TRP A 157 -35.72 -6.38 17.16
N VAL A 158 -35.00 -7.39 17.65
CA VAL A 158 -34.51 -7.51 19.04
C VAL A 158 -33.09 -8.02 18.98
N MET A 159 -32.12 -7.22 19.40
CA MET A 159 -30.67 -7.54 19.28
C MET A 159 -30.29 -8.88 19.90
N ASP A 160 -30.91 -9.25 21.02
CA ASP A 160 -30.57 -10.50 21.75
C ASP A 160 -31.09 -11.78 21.07
N LYS A 161 -31.89 -11.65 20.04
CA LYS A 161 -32.36 -12.78 19.21
C LYS A 161 -31.26 -13.36 18.33
N TYR A 162 -30.17 -12.62 18.10
CA TYR A 162 -29.12 -12.97 17.13
C TYR A 162 -27.86 -13.46 17.83
N ASN A 163 -27.26 -14.50 17.22
CA ASN A 163 -26.06 -15.15 17.78
C ASN A 163 -24.78 -14.42 17.36
N LEU A 164 -24.65 -13.15 17.76
CA LEU A 164 -23.45 -12.36 17.56
C LEU A 164 -22.66 -12.22 18.86
N SER A 165 -21.36 -12.39 18.79
CA SER A 165 -20.45 -12.04 19.88
C SER A 165 -20.46 -10.53 20.15
N LYS A 166 -19.93 -10.10 21.30
CA LYS A 166 -19.81 -8.67 21.63
C LYS A 166 -19.04 -7.88 20.57
N ARG A 167 -17.99 -8.47 20.00
CA ARG A 167 -17.18 -7.86 18.96
C ARG A 167 -17.97 -7.70 17.65
N GLU A 168 -18.62 -8.75 17.19
CA GLU A 168 -19.43 -8.73 15.97
C GLU A 168 -20.60 -7.74 16.07
N ARG A 169 -21.21 -7.60 17.24
CA ARG A 169 -22.24 -6.56 17.49
C ARG A 169 -21.68 -5.15 17.32
N SER A 170 -20.49 -4.89 17.84
CA SER A 170 -19.83 -3.59 17.71
C SER A 170 -19.51 -3.27 16.25
N GLU A 171 -18.91 -4.22 15.54
CA GLU A 171 -18.58 -4.10 14.12
C GLU A 171 -19.83 -3.89 13.24
N PHE A 172 -20.94 -4.61 13.54
CA PHE A 172 -22.21 -4.43 12.84
C PHE A 172 -22.79 -3.03 13.02
N LEU A 173 -22.81 -2.52 14.26
CA LEU A 173 -23.30 -1.17 14.55
C LEU A 173 -22.45 -0.07 13.92
N GLU A 174 -21.16 -0.31 13.72
CA GLU A 174 -20.29 0.60 12.98
C GLU A 174 -20.60 0.63 11.48
N LYS A 175 -20.94 -0.51 10.89
CA LYS A 175 -21.34 -0.59 9.47
C LYS A 175 -22.65 0.16 9.17
N LEU A 176 -23.51 0.34 10.18
CA LEU A 176 -24.78 1.04 10.04
C LEU A 176 -24.69 2.56 10.19
N LYS A 177 -23.55 3.09 10.60
CA LYS A 177 -23.28 4.53 10.69
C LYS A 177 -22.84 5.10 9.33
#